data_8e7d95696caa63ae14afa98adeab66f9
#
_entry.id   8e7d95696caa63ae14afa98adeab66f9
#
_cell.length_a   1.000
_cell.length_b   1.000
_cell.length_c   1.000
_cell.angle_alpha   90.00
_cell.angle_beta   90.00
_cell.angle_gamma   90.00
#
_symmetry.space_group_name_H-M   'P 1'
#
loop_
_entity.id
_entity.type
_entity.pdbx_description
1 polymer ?
#
loop_
_entity_poly.entity_id
_entity_poly.type
_entity_poly.pdbx_seq_one_letter_code
_entity_poly.pdbx_strand_id
1 'polypeptide(L)'
;MKKLGLFLIPALAVLLSACNDDDGDYPRYTPLITTVRTIDASGSDYYFQRDNGQTLYPSDKSRVAAYRATDRQRAVIWFNLLQGIQGYDYNIALYAVQEIYTGTSEEVDTPARLEELGDSPASITPAYCNLSDEWLTLYLGYPVMDNSKHDFTLIVNRVEAPEESHEGYLDVELRHNPGSDLAGYTQWYYVSFDLTPIAPLLEGKQGVTLKIKTQQNGTKYLRLERNPGSAAQ
;
A
#
# COMPACT_ATOMS: atom_id res chain seq x y z
N MET A 1 -59.73 31.35 -55.99
CA MET A 1 -58.38 31.83 -56.27
C MET A 1 -57.71 32.04 -54.86
N LYS A 2 -57.03 31.07 -54.35
CA LYS A 2 -56.32 31.16 -53.05
C LYS A 2 -54.84 30.92 -53.33
N LYS A 3 -54.07 31.96 -53.08
CA LYS A 3 -52.57 31.90 -53.18
C LYS A 3 -52.03 31.16 -52.03
N LEU A 4 -51.31 30.06 -52.28
CA LEU A 4 -50.60 29.27 -51.31
C LEU A 4 -49.20 29.92 -51.08
N GLY A 5 -48.98 30.50 -49.92
CA GLY A 5 -47.69 31.07 -49.55
C GLY A 5 -46.73 29.96 -49.09
N LEU A 6 -45.66 29.85 -49.82
CA LEU A 6 -44.54 28.93 -49.49
C LEU A 6 -43.69 29.58 -48.41
N PHE A 7 -43.77 29.06 -47.20
CA PHE A 7 -42.86 29.46 -46.12
C PHE A 7 -41.53 28.70 -46.25
N LEU A 8 -40.50 29.42 -46.67
CA LEU A 8 -39.12 28.95 -46.56
C LEU A 8 -38.70 29.02 -45.09
N ILE A 9 -38.46 27.87 -44.49
CA ILE A 9 -37.80 27.76 -43.18
C ILE A 9 -36.29 27.80 -43.45
N PRO A 10 -35.53 28.78 -42.91
CA PRO A 10 -34.09 28.71 -42.98
C PRO A 10 -33.61 27.59 -42.07
N ALA A 11 -32.92 26.61 -42.67
CA ALA A 11 -32.19 25.60 -41.94
C ALA A 11 -31.07 26.29 -41.12
N LEU A 12 -31.30 26.42 -39.81
CA LEU A 12 -30.28 26.82 -38.87
C LEU A 12 -29.28 25.68 -38.73
N ALA A 13 -28.19 25.77 -39.48
CA ALA A 13 -27.04 24.90 -39.30
C ALA A 13 -26.44 25.16 -37.91
N VAL A 14 -26.82 24.32 -36.96
CA VAL A 14 -26.12 24.25 -35.69
C VAL A 14 -24.75 23.66 -36.00
N LEU A 15 -23.76 24.53 -36.07
CA LEU A 15 -22.35 24.14 -35.95
C LEU A 15 -22.17 23.56 -34.55
N LEU A 16 -22.29 22.26 -34.46
CA LEU A 16 -21.73 21.52 -33.35
C LEU A 16 -20.22 21.76 -33.40
N SER A 17 -19.77 22.78 -32.70
CA SER A 17 -18.38 22.85 -32.27
C SER A 17 -18.15 21.55 -31.51
N ALA A 18 -17.51 20.59 -32.15
CA ALA A 18 -16.87 19.52 -31.44
C ALA A 18 -15.92 20.22 -30.47
N CYS A 19 -16.25 20.21 -29.17
CA CYS A 19 -15.23 20.34 -28.14
C CYS A 19 -14.21 19.28 -28.51
N ASN A 20 -13.09 19.72 -29.02
CA ASN A 20 -11.88 18.95 -28.94
C ASN A 20 -11.67 18.75 -27.44
N ASP A 21 -12.10 17.62 -26.92
CA ASP A 21 -11.56 17.12 -25.67
C ASP A 21 -10.06 16.99 -25.95
N ASP A 22 -9.37 18.02 -25.57
CA ASP A 22 -7.95 17.99 -25.35
C ASP A 22 -7.81 17.03 -24.14
N ASP A 23 -7.96 15.74 -24.42
CA ASP A 23 -7.52 14.67 -23.57
C ASP A 23 -6.02 14.85 -23.49
N GLY A 24 -5.63 15.79 -22.63
CA GLY A 24 -4.25 15.98 -22.28
C GLY A 24 -3.76 14.58 -21.92
N ASP A 25 -2.79 14.13 -22.66
CA ASP A 25 -2.16 12.82 -22.55
C ASP A 25 -1.47 12.77 -21.17
N TYR A 26 -2.30 12.72 -20.11
CA TYR A 26 -1.81 12.52 -18.75
C TYR A 26 -1.26 11.10 -18.73
N PRO A 27 0.04 10.95 -18.61
CA PRO A 27 0.64 9.64 -18.59
C PRO A 27 -0.03 8.83 -17.48
N ARG A 28 -0.64 7.72 -17.85
CA ARG A 28 -1.31 6.81 -16.92
C ARG A 28 -0.23 6.04 -16.19
N TYR A 29 0.24 6.60 -15.08
CA TYR A 29 1.17 5.91 -14.20
C TYR A 29 0.43 4.82 -13.43
N THR A 30 0.93 3.62 -13.48
CA THR A 30 0.43 2.54 -12.63
C THR A 30 1.12 2.65 -11.26
N PRO A 31 0.38 2.91 -10.18
CA PRO A 31 0.97 2.84 -8.84
C PRO A 31 1.32 1.39 -8.51
N LEU A 32 2.46 1.19 -7.89
CA LEU A 32 2.92 -0.12 -7.46
C LEU A 32 3.58 -0.04 -6.09
N ILE A 33 3.18 -0.91 -5.16
CA ILE A 33 3.86 -1.06 -3.88
C ILE A 33 5.08 -1.94 -4.09
N THR A 34 6.23 -1.47 -3.62
CA THR A 34 7.53 -2.12 -3.79
C THR A 34 8.38 -2.00 -2.55
N THR A 35 9.44 -2.80 -2.48
CA THR A 35 10.54 -2.63 -1.53
C THR A 35 11.68 -1.90 -2.20
N VAL A 36 12.17 -0.85 -1.58
CA VAL A 36 13.39 -0.15 -2.00
C VAL A 36 14.61 -0.99 -1.64
N ARG A 37 15.53 -1.13 -2.59
CA ARG A 37 16.82 -1.81 -2.41
C ARG A 37 17.94 -0.88 -2.81
N THR A 38 18.79 -0.52 -1.88
CA THR A 38 19.94 0.36 -2.17
C THR A 38 21.09 -0.43 -2.78
N ILE A 39 21.73 0.17 -3.78
CA ILE A 39 22.95 -0.34 -4.41
C ILE A 39 24.17 0.30 -3.74
N ASP A 40 24.05 1.56 -3.35
CA ASP A 40 25.10 2.29 -2.66
C ASP A 40 24.66 2.75 -1.25
N ALA A 41 25.64 3.07 -0.40
CA ALA A 41 25.41 3.51 0.96
C ALA A 41 24.82 4.93 1.06
N SER A 42 24.85 5.71 -0.01
CA SER A 42 24.30 7.07 -0.05
C SER A 42 22.80 7.10 -0.37
N GLY A 43 22.25 5.96 -0.81
CA GLY A 43 20.87 5.86 -1.29
C GLY A 43 20.63 6.62 -2.60
N SER A 44 21.69 6.97 -3.35
CA SER A 44 21.55 7.64 -4.63
C SER A 44 21.35 6.69 -5.79
N ASP A 45 21.85 5.46 -5.64
CA ASP A 45 21.60 4.38 -6.56
C ASP A 45 20.83 3.25 -5.89
N TYR A 46 19.73 2.86 -6.53
CA TYR A 46 18.75 1.94 -5.96
C TYR A 46 17.90 1.31 -7.06
N TYR A 47 17.25 0.22 -6.71
CA TYR A 47 16.18 -0.38 -7.50
C TYR A 47 14.97 -0.68 -6.61
N PHE A 48 13.87 -1.05 -7.25
CA PHE A 48 12.67 -1.49 -6.56
C PHE A 48 12.45 -2.98 -6.77
N GLN A 49 12.02 -3.66 -5.73
CA GLN A 49 11.68 -5.08 -5.78
C GLN A 49 10.20 -5.26 -5.49
N ARG A 50 9.51 -5.97 -6.38
CA ARG A 50 8.12 -6.39 -6.17
C ARG A 50 8.06 -7.56 -5.18
N ASP A 51 6.88 -7.78 -4.59
CA ASP A 51 6.64 -8.88 -3.66
C ASP A 51 6.79 -10.28 -4.31
N ASN A 52 6.78 -10.36 -5.64
CA ASN A 52 7.07 -11.58 -6.40
C ASN A 52 8.55 -11.74 -6.79
N GLY A 53 9.42 -10.89 -6.26
CA GLY A 53 10.86 -10.91 -6.52
C GLY A 53 11.32 -10.15 -7.77
N GLN A 54 10.42 -9.75 -8.66
CA GLN A 54 10.79 -8.98 -9.85
C GLN A 54 11.39 -7.62 -9.50
N THR A 55 12.34 -7.17 -10.29
CA THR A 55 13.14 -5.98 -10.06
C THR A 55 12.90 -4.90 -11.12
N LEU A 56 12.81 -3.63 -10.65
CA LEU A 56 12.59 -2.46 -11.48
C LEU A 56 13.73 -1.47 -11.24
N TYR A 57 14.56 -1.19 -12.27
CA TYR A 57 15.63 -0.21 -12.17
C TYR A 57 15.23 1.13 -12.78
N PRO A 58 15.28 2.23 -11.99
CA PRO A 58 14.92 3.55 -12.47
C PRO A 58 16.09 4.22 -13.21
N SER A 59 16.27 3.91 -14.50
CA SER A 59 17.32 4.56 -15.30
C SER A 59 17.05 6.05 -15.55
N ASP A 60 15.78 6.47 -15.52
CA ASP A 60 15.39 7.88 -15.50
C ASP A 60 14.77 8.23 -14.14
N LYS A 61 15.57 8.99 -13.34
CA LYS A 61 15.22 9.51 -12.00
C LYS A 61 15.10 11.04 -12.01
N SER A 62 15.01 11.67 -13.17
CA SER A 62 15.08 13.13 -13.31
C SER A 62 14.00 13.86 -12.48
N ARG A 63 12.81 13.27 -12.36
CA ARG A 63 11.69 13.87 -11.61
C ARG A 63 11.80 13.69 -10.10
N VAL A 64 12.62 12.75 -9.65
CA VAL A 64 12.83 12.43 -8.22
C VAL A 64 14.31 12.56 -7.83
N ALA A 65 15.05 13.45 -8.46
CA ALA A 65 16.49 13.60 -8.28
C ALA A 65 16.92 13.87 -6.82
N ALA A 66 16.03 14.43 -6.01
CA ALA A 66 16.28 14.69 -4.58
C ALA A 66 16.00 13.50 -3.67
N TYR A 67 15.31 12.44 -4.17
CA TYR A 67 15.02 11.27 -3.38
C TYR A 67 16.31 10.53 -3.00
N ARG A 68 16.38 10.10 -1.76
CA ARG A 68 17.44 9.25 -1.23
C ARG A 68 16.81 7.99 -0.66
N ALA A 69 17.20 6.87 -1.21
CA ALA A 69 16.64 5.58 -0.86
C ALA A 69 17.13 5.10 0.51
N THR A 70 16.23 4.52 1.28
CA THR A 70 16.54 3.74 2.48
C THR A 70 16.30 2.28 2.17
N ASP A 71 17.29 1.43 2.45
CA ASP A 71 17.15 -0.01 2.17
C ASP A 71 16.00 -0.61 2.97
N ARG A 72 15.27 -1.54 2.33
CA ARG A 72 14.07 -2.19 2.86
C ARG A 72 12.88 -1.25 3.16
N GLN A 73 12.94 0.05 2.83
CA GLN A 73 11.79 0.92 2.91
C GLN A 73 10.70 0.47 1.92
N ARG A 74 9.46 0.39 2.38
CA ARG A 74 8.32 0.16 1.48
C ARG A 74 7.83 1.47 0.89
N ALA A 75 7.51 1.45 -0.39
CA ALA A 75 7.06 2.65 -1.09
C ALA A 75 6.04 2.34 -2.18
N VAL A 76 5.12 3.28 -2.41
CA VAL A 76 4.35 3.35 -3.64
C VAL A 76 5.18 4.12 -4.65
N ILE A 77 5.35 3.56 -5.84
CA ILE A 77 6.04 4.22 -6.94
C ILE A 77 5.07 4.44 -8.12
N TRP A 78 5.27 5.53 -8.84
CA TRP A 78 4.61 5.83 -10.11
C TRP A 78 5.66 5.91 -11.21
N PHE A 79 5.46 5.15 -12.28
CA PHE A 79 6.48 5.00 -13.31
C PHE A 79 5.88 4.70 -14.68
N ASN A 80 6.71 4.86 -15.72
CA ASN A 80 6.48 4.31 -17.04
C ASN A 80 7.57 3.30 -17.38
N LEU A 81 7.20 2.28 -18.14
CA LEU A 81 8.17 1.32 -18.66
C LEU A 81 9.02 1.96 -19.76
N LEU A 82 10.31 1.67 -19.72
CA LEU A 82 11.28 1.98 -20.75
C LEU A 82 11.72 0.68 -21.46
N GLN A 83 12.57 0.83 -22.48
CA GLN A 83 13.22 -0.32 -23.09
C GLN A 83 14.07 -1.09 -22.07
N GLY A 84 14.23 -2.40 -22.30
CA GLY A 84 14.92 -3.29 -21.37
C GLY A 84 16.32 -2.84 -20.97
N ILE A 85 16.75 -3.26 -19.81
CA ILE A 85 18.09 -3.02 -19.24
C ILE A 85 18.67 -4.36 -18.76
N GLN A 86 19.99 -4.53 -18.87
CA GLN A 86 20.64 -5.74 -18.41
C GLN A 86 20.69 -5.79 -16.87
N GLY A 87 20.37 -6.95 -16.31
CA GLY A 87 20.48 -7.22 -14.87
C GLY A 87 19.23 -6.93 -14.05
N TYR A 88 18.16 -6.41 -14.67
CA TYR A 88 16.87 -6.16 -14.03
C TYR A 88 15.72 -6.61 -14.92
N ASP A 89 14.58 -6.96 -14.31
CA ASP A 89 13.41 -7.40 -15.08
C ASP A 89 12.76 -6.25 -15.86
N TYR A 90 12.76 -5.05 -15.27
CA TYR A 90 12.17 -3.86 -15.87
C TYR A 90 13.09 -2.65 -15.77
N ASN A 91 13.10 -1.85 -16.83
CA ASN A 91 13.66 -0.51 -16.85
C ASN A 91 12.54 0.53 -16.77
N ILE A 92 12.65 1.53 -15.91
CA ILE A 92 11.59 2.49 -15.68
C ILE A 92 12.04 3.94 -15.70
N ALA A 93 11.13 4.83 -16.15
CA ALA A 93 11.17 6.26 -15.85
C ALA A 93 10.34 6.49 -14.59
N LEU A 94 10.97 6.92 -13.52
CA LEU A 94 10.37 7.09 -12.21
C LEU A 94 9.80 8.51 -12.05
N TYR A 95 8.52 8.63 -11.75
CA TYR A 95 7.83 9.90 -11.62
C TYR A 95 7.67 10.38 -10.20
N ALA A 96 7.33 9.46 -9.31
CA ALA A 96 7.15 9.75 -7.90
C ALA A 96 7.47 8.53 -7.04
N VAL A 97 7.90 8.79 -5.83
CA VAL A 97 8.08 7.81 -4.75
C VAL A 97 7.37 8.36 -3.53
N GLN A 98 6.48 7.57 -2.96
CA GLN A 98 5.85 7.87 -1.69
C GLN A 98 6.19 6.72 -0.72
N GLU A 99 7.03 7.00 0.24
CA GLU A 99 7.30 6.05 1.31
C GLU A 99 6.02 5.80 2.10
N ILE A 100 5.77 4.54 2.42
CA ILE A 100 4.68 4.14 3.30
C ILE A 100 5.25 3.68 4.64
N TYR A 101 4.42 3.71 5.68
CA TYR A 101 4.84 3.22 6.98
C TYR A 101 5.38 1.80 6.87
N THR A 102 6.61 1.61 7.32
CA THR A 102 7.31 0.32 7.31
C THR A 102 7.64 -0.05 8.74
N GLY A 103 6.82 -0.91 9.32
CA GLY A 103 6.96 -1.43 10.68
C GLY A 103 7.69 -2.77 10.70
N THR A 104 7.90 -3.27 11.90
CA THR A 104 8.48 -4.59 12.15
C THR A 104 7.44 -5.55 12.70
N SER A 105 7.80 -6.83 12.77
CA SER A 105 7.08 -7.86 13.50
C SER A 105 7.91 -8.40 14.65
N GLU A 106 7.27 -8.84 15.74
CA GLU A 106 7.94 -9.41 16.91
C GLU A 106 7.07 -10.46 17.61
N GLU A 107 7.71 -11.35 18.39
CA GLU A 107 7.01 -12.16 19.39
C GLU A 107 6.96 -11.39 20.71
N VAL A 108 5.78 -11.37 21.34
CA VAL A 108 5.55 -10.69 22.62
C VAL A 108 5.11 -11.70 23.66
N ASP A 109 5.88 -11.82 24.74
CA ASP A 109 5.69 -12.79 25.82
C ASP A 109 5.42 -12.15 27.19
N THR A 110 5.35 -10.80 27.26
CA THR A 110 5.10 -10.07 28.50
C THR A 110 3.91 -9.12 28.40
N PRO A 111 3.05 -9.04 29.46
CA PRO A 111 1.94 -8.09 29.47
C PRO A 111 2.39 -6.62 29.38
N ALA A 112 3.54 -6.28 29.98
CA ALA A 112 4.09 -4.93 29.94
C ALA A 112 4.38 -4.47 28.50
N ARG A 113 4.94 -5.37 27.65
CA ARG A 113 5.19 -5.06 26.25
C ARG A 113 3.90 -4.85 25.46
N LEU A 114 2.87 -5.65 25.72
CA LEU A 114 1.55 -5.46 25.10
C LEU A 114 0.96 -4.08 25.44
N GLU A 115 1.11 -3.63 26.69
CA GLU A 115 0.62 -2.32 27.11
C GLU A 115 1.36 -1.17 26.41
N GLU A 116 2.70 -1.26 26.30
CA GLU A 116 3.51 -0.27 25.58
C GLU A 116 3.12 -0.11 24.10
N LEU A 117 2.79 -1.22 23.44
CA LEU A 117 2.42 -1.22 22.02
C LEU A 117 1.06 -0.59 21.76
N GLY A 118 0.26 -0.39 22.81
CA GLY A 118 -1.09 0.16 22.69
C GLY A 118 -2.07 -0.82 22.05
N ASP A 119 -3.32 -0.39 21.98
CA ASP A 119 -4.42 -1.19 21.41
C ASP A 119 -5.52 -0.28 20.85
N SER A 120 -5.13 0.81 20.20
CA SER A 120 -6.06 1.74 19.59
C SER A 120 -6.69 1.14 18.33
N PRO A 121 -8.00 1.37 18.10
CA PRO A 121 -8.67 0.76 16.98
C PRO A 121 -8.27 1.40 15.64
N ALA A 122 -8.24 0.56 14.58
CA ALA A 122 -8.10 0.99 13.19
C ALA A 122 -9.11 0.24 12.31
N SER A 123 -9.61 0.91 11.29
CA SER A 123 -10.41 0.26 10.24
C SER A 123 -9.50 -0.43 9.23
N ILE A 124 -10.00 -1.50 8.58
CA ILE A 124 -9.23 -2.23 7.58
C ILE A 124 -10.09 -2.56 6.37
N THR A 125 -9.51 -2.49 5.18
CA THR A 125 -10.12 -2.94 3.93
C THR A 125 -9.38 -4.17 3.41
N PRO A 126 -9.87 -5.39 3.65
CA PRO A 126 -9.16 -6.63 3.32
C PRO A 126 -8.80 -6.78 1.84
N ALA A 127 -9.63 -6.24 0.94
CA ALA A 127 -9.39 -6.31 -0.51
C ALA A 127 -8.09 -5.63 -0.97
N TYR A 128 -7.53 -4.74 -0.15
CA TYR A 128 -6.28 -4.04 -0.44
C TYR A 128 -5.12 -4.51 0.45
N CYS A 129 -5.31 -5.61 1.17
CA CYS A 129 -4.25 -6.24 1.96
C CYS A 129 -3.53 -7.30 1.13
N ASN A 130 -2.22 -7.43 1.35
CA ASN A 130 -1.39 -8.43 0.68
C ASN A 130 -0.40 -9.05 1.66
N LEU A 131 -0.24 -10.36 1.57
CA LEU A 131 0.75 -11.13 2.32
C LEU A 131 1.69 -11.83 1.35
N SER A 132 2.96 -11.42 1.37
CA SER A 132 4.06 -12.06 0.65
C SER A 132 4.97 -12.82 1.62
N ASP A 133 6.11 -13.32 1.12
CA ASP A 133 7.07 -14.01 1.97
C ASP A 133 7.79 -13.09 2.95
N GLU A 134 8.04 -11.83 2.56
CA GLU A 134 8.78 -10.87 3.39
C GLU A 134 7.87 -9.82 4.05
N TRP A 135 6.66 -9.59 3.51
CA TRP A 135 5.85 -8.43 3.87
C TRP A 135 4.38 -8.77 4.09
N LEU A 136 3.81 -8.22 5.17
CA LEU A 136 2.38 -8.04 5.31
C LEU A 136 2.06 -6.57 5.06
N THR A 137 1.32 -6.28 4.00
CA THR A 137 0.86 -4.92 3.69
C THR A 137 -0.64 -4.82 3.95
N LEU A 138 -1.04 -3.85 4.76
CA LEU A 138 -2.41 -3.58 5.15
C LEU A 138 -2.84 -2.21 4.65
N TYR A 139 -4.13 -2.05 4.33
CA TYR A 139 -4.73 -0.75 4.05
C TYR A 139 -5.63 -0.36 5.21
N LEU A 140 -5.15 0.57 6.03
CA LEU A 140 -5.72 0.93 7.32
C LEU A 140 -6.31 2.34 7.31
N GLY A 141 -7.49 2.48 7.93
CA GLY A 141 -8.13 3.76 8.22
C GLY A 141 -8.09 4.06 9.71
N TYR A 142 -7.49 5.18 10.10
CA TYR A 142 -7.40 5.60 11.49
C TYR A 142 -7.52 7.13 11.61
N PRO A 143 -7.95 7.64 12.77
CA PRO A 143 -8.06 9.09 12.99
C PRO A 143 -6.68 9.75 12.94
N VAL A 144 -6.57 10.88 12.24
CA VAL A 144 -5.37 11.71 12.19
C VAL A 144 -5.79 13.15 12.31
N MET A 145 -5.30 13.86 13.31
CA MET A 145 -5.59 15.28 13.52
C MET A 145 -4.36 16.15 13.23
N ASP A 146 -3.21 15.71 13.65
CA ASP A 146 -1.96 16.41 13.43
C ASP A 146 -0.92 15.46 12.78
N ASN A 147 0.31 15.92 12.68
CA ASN A 147 1.40 15.09 12.14
C ASN A 147 2.08 14.24 13.21
N SER A 148 1.40 13.94 14.34
CA SER A 148 1.95 13.04 15.33
C SER A 148 2.11 11.65 14.74
N LYS A 149 3.18 10.99 15.16
CA LYS A 149 3.54 9.69 14.62
C LYS A 149 2.68 8.62 15.28
N HIS A 150 1.92 7.90 14.45
CA HIS A 150 1.29 6.66 14.86
C HIS A 150 2.30 5.52 14.76
N ASP A 151 2.40 4.70 15.79
CA ASP A 151 3.23 3.51 15.77
C ASP A 151 2.36 2.26 15.62
N PHE A 152 2.73 1.42 14.65
CA PHE A 152 2.09 0.15 14.39
C PHE A 152 3.11 -0.97 14.53
N THR A 153 2.70 -2.06 15.19
CA THR A 153 3.54 -3.26 15.34
C THR A 153 2.69 -4.49 15.07
N LEU A 154 3.23 -5.40 14.27
CA LEU A 154 2.63 -6.71 14.07
C LEU A 154 3.25 -7.67 15.08
N ILE A 155 2.44 -8.35 15.89
CA ILE A 155 2.96 -9.25 16.90
C ILE A 155 2.43 -10.67 16.76
N VAL A 156 3.26 -11.63 17.22
CA VAL A 156 2.80 -12.95 17.64
C VAL A 156 2.63 -12.89 19.15
N ASN A 157 1.38 -12.85 19.61
CA ASN A 157 1.06 -12.73 21.04
C ASN A 157 1.24 -14.09 21.72
N ARG A 158 2.16 -14.15 22.71
CA ARG A 158 2.43 -15.32 23.55
C ARG A 158 1.88 -15.17 24.98
N VAL A 159 1.33 -14.00 25.30
CA VAL A 159 0.75 -13.69 26.63
C VAL A 159 -0.65 -14.26 26.72
N GLU A 160 -1.43 -14.11 25.67
CA GLU A 160 -2.83 -14.52 25.61
C GLU A 160 -3.03 -15.46 24.41
N ALA A 161 -3.82 -16.50 24.60
CA ALA A 161 -4.23 -17.36 23.50
C ALA A 161 -5.21 -16.60 22.59
N PRO A 162 -5.12 -16.79 21.26
CA PRO A 162 -6.08 -16.18 20.34
C PRO A 162 -7.49 -16.77 20.60
N GLU A 163 -8.51 -15.89 20.55
CA GLU A 163 -9.92 -16.32 20.66
C GLU A 163 -10.39 -17.03 19.39
N GLU A 164 -9.78 -16.71 18.25
CA GLU A 164 -10.04 -17.34 16.96
C GLU A 164 -8.70 -17.64 16.26
N SER A 165 -8.52 -18.88 15.84
CA SER A 165 -7.36 -19.31 15.07
C SER A 165 -7.77 -20.29 13.96
N HIS A 166 -6.92 -20.41 12.95
CA HIS A 166 -7.18 -21.29 11.82
C HIS A 166 -6.02 -22.28 11.64
N GLU A 167 -6.35 -23.56 11.49
CA GLU A 167 -5.34 -24.58 11.23
C GLU A 167 -4.53 -24.25 9.97
N GLY A 168 -3.21 -24.33 10.07
CA GLY A 168 -2.29 -24.01 8.97
C GLY A 168 -1.96 -22.51 8.82
N TYR A 169 -2.50 -21.64 9.70
CA TYR A 169 -2.19 -20.21 9.71
C TYR A 169 -1.41 -19.83 10.97
N LEU A 170 -0.61 -18.76 10.89
CA LEU A 170 0.02 -18.16 12.06
C LEU A 170 -0.90 -17.06 12.59
N ASP A 171 -1.22 -17.12 13.89
CA ASP A 171 -1.99 -16.07 14.54
C ASP A 171 -1.09 -14.88 14.81
N VAL A 172 -1.47 -13.71 14.29
CA VAL A 172 -0.80 -12.43 14.46
C VAL A 172 -1.79 -11.35 14.90
N GLU A 173 -1.31 -10.34 15.58
CA GLU A 173 -2.15 -9.25 16.08
C GLU A 173 -1.56 -7.90 15.68
N LEU A 174 -2.40 -7.00 15.17
CA LEU A 174 -2.03 -5.61 14.92
C LEU A 174 -2.15 -4.81 16.20
N ARG A 175 -1.06 -4.24 16.66
CA ARG A 175 -1.01 -3.26 17.74
C ARG A 175 -0.86 -1.86 17.17
N HIS A 176 -1.56 -0.90 17.77
CA HIS A 176 -1.58 0.48 17.32
C HIS A 176 -1.50 1.44 18.52
N ASN A 177 -0.46 2.24 18.53
CA ASN A 177 -0.27 3.32 19.47
C ASN A 177 -0.33 4.66 18.73
N PRO A 178 -1.40 5.46 18.92
CA PRO A 178 -1.55 6.76 18.24
C PRO A 178 -0.71 7.87 18.89
N GLY A 179 0.06 7.59 19.93
CA GLY A 179 0.77 8.61 20.70
C GLY A 179 -0.20 9.62 21.31
N SER A 180 -0.02 10.89 20.98
CA SER A 180 -0.91 11.98 21.40
C SER A 180 -2.09 12.25 20.46
N ASP A 181 -2.12 11.63 19.28
CA ASP A 181 -3.16 11.83 18.27
C ASP A 181 -4.35 10.93 18.53
N LEU A 182 -5.23 11.35 19.44
CA LEU A 182 -6.39 10.57 19.87
C LEU A 182 -7.68 10.91 19.14
N ALA A 183 -7.69 11.96 18.32
CA ALA A 183 -8.88 12.45 17.62
C ALA A 183 -8.51 12.93 16.22
N GLY A 184 -9.49 13.00 15.32
CA GLY A 184 -9.26 13.50 13.96
C GLY A 184 -10.22 12.90 12.96
N TYR A 185 -9.94 13.18 11.69
CA TYR A 185 -10.66 12.56 10.58
C TYR A 185 -9.99 11.25 10.21
N THR A 186 -10.78 10.22 9.95
CA THR A 186 -10.23 8.94 9.46
C THR A 186 -9.57 9.16 8.09
N GLN A 187 -8.28 8.89 8.04
CA GLN A 187 -7.50 8.85 6.80
C GLN A 187 -7.04 7.43 6.54
N TRP A 188 -6.81 7.11 5.27
CA TRP A 188 -6.48 5.76 4.84
C TRP A 188 -5.07 5.71 4.28
N TYR A 189 -4.27 4.77 4.78
CA TYR A 189 -2.87 4.60 4.41
C TYR A 189 -2.52 3.13 4.24
N TYR A 190 -1.55 2.88 3.38
CA TYR A 190 -0.85 1.60 3.39
C TYR A 190 0.16 1.58 4.54
N VAL A 191 0.18 0.45 5.23
CA VAL A 191 1.12 0.15 6.31
C VAL A 191 1.70 -1.23 6.02
N SER A 192 3.02 -1.36 5.99
CA SER A 192 3.69 -2.63 5.72
C SER A 192 4.51 -3.07 6.93
N PHE A 193 4.55 -4.37 7.16
CA PHE A 193 5.31 -5.00 8.24
C PHE A 193 6.35 -5.95 7.68
N ASP A 194 7.60 -5.81 8.10
CA ASP A 194 8.67 -6.75 7.82
C ASP A 194 8.41 -8.05 8.61
N LEU A 195 8.27 -9.15 7.90
CA LEU A 195 8.01 -10.46 8.48
C LEU A 195 9.28 -11.25 8.80
N THR A 196 10.46 -10.72 8.42
CA THR A 196 11.75 -11.40 8.64
C THR A 196 11.95 -11.83 10.10
N PRO A 197 11.59 -11.01 11.13
CA PRO A 197 11.78 -11.42 12.53
C PRO A 197 10.94 -12.63 12.96
N ILE A 198 9.80 -12.86 12.31
CA ILE A 198 8.91 -14.00 12.60
C ILE A 198 8.89 -15.05 11.49
N ALA A 199 9.77 -14.95 10.50
CA ALA A 199 9.81 -15.84 9.36
C ALA A 199 9.88 -17.34 9.75
N PRO A 200 10.63 -17.77 10.79
CA PRO A 200 10.62 -19.17 11.20
C PRO A 200 9.24 -19.69 11.63
N LEU A 201 8.38 -18.83 12.18
CA LEU A 201 7.02 -19.20 12.58
C LEU A 201 6.06 -19.32 11.40
N LEU A 202 6.41 -18.72 10.28
CA LEU A 202 5.65 -18.76 9.03
C LEU A 202 6.01 -19.96 8.15
N GLU A 203 7.06 -20.70 8.49
CA GLU A 203 7.43 -21.91 7.74
C GLU A 203 6.30 -22.94 7.76
N GLY A 204 5.93 -23.43 6.59
CA GLY A 204 4.83 -24.40 6.42
C GLY A 204 3.42 -23.85 6.65
N LYS A 205 3.28 -22.54 6.92
CA LYS A 205 1.98 -21.88 7.06
C LYS A 205 1.44 -21.42 5.71
N GLN A 206 0.12 -21.52 5.54
CA GLN A 206 -0.59 -21.05 4.35
C GLN A 206 -0.75 -19.52 4.35
N GLY A 207 -0.68 -18.90 5.54
CA GLY A 207 -0.87 -17.47 5.72
C GLY A 207 -0.94 -17.09 7.19
N VAL A 208 -1.62 -15.98 7.47
CA VAL A 208 -1.82 -15.49 8.83
C VAL A 208 -3.31 -15.33 9.16
N THR A 209 -3.69 -15.54 10.43
CA THR A 209 -4.92 -15.04 11.01
C THR A 209 -4.60 -13.73 11.73
N LEU A 210 -5.02 -12.62 11.15
CA LEU A 210 -4.78 -11.28 11.68
C LEU A 210 -5.90 -10.87 12.63
N LYS A 211 -5.58 -10.70 13.92
CA LYS A 211 -6.43 -10.03 14.90
C LYS A 211 -6.25 -8.53 14.79
N ILE A 212 -7.35 -7.79 14.66
CA ILE A 212 -7.37 -6.33 14.63
C ILE A 212 -8.54 -5.79 15.44
N LYS A 213 -8.30 -4.79 16.27
CA LYS A 213 -9.33 -4.01 16.94
C LYS A 213 -9.85 -2.94 16.00
N THR A 214 -11.15 -2.91 15.80
CA THR A 214 -11.80 -1.97 14.87
C THR A 214 -12.66 -0.94 15.58
N GLN A 215 -12.82 0.25 14.97
CA GLN A 215 -13.57 1.36 15.54
C GLN A 215 -15.06 1.06 15.74
N GLN A 216 -15.67 0.27 14.85
CA GLN A 216 -17.12 0.09 14.81
C GLN A 216 -17.59 -1.29 15.28
N ASN A 217 -16.78 -2.33 15.10
CA ASN A 217 -17.20 -3.73 15.22
C ASN A 217 -16.39 -4.53 16.27
N GLY A 218 -15.66 -3.86 17.17
CA GLY A 218 -14.81 -4.53 18.13
C GLY A 218 -13.64 -5.28 17.46
N THR A 219 -13.24 -6.41 18.02
CA THR A 219 -12.16 -7.25 17.46
C THR A 219 -12.66 -8.00 16.24
N LYS A 220 -11.81 -8.03 15.19
CA LYS A 220 -12.01 -8.85 13.98
C LYS A 220 -10.82 -9.78 13.78
N TYR A 221 -11.09 -10.92 13.18
CA TYR A 221 -10.11 -11.90 12.74
C TYR A 221 -10.19 -12.02 11.23
N LEU A 222 -9.08 -11.80 10.54
CA LEU A 222 -9.00 -11.84 9.08
C LEU A 222 -7.99 -12.90 8.67
N ARG A 223 -8.43 -13.83 7.86
CA ARG A 223 -7.55 -14.81 7.25
C ARG A 223 -6.95 -14.21 5.98
N LEU A 224 -5.62 -14.08 5.95
CA LEU A 224 -4.85 -13.58 4.83
C LEU A 224 -3.96 -14.72 4.31
N GLU A 225 -4.18 -15.12 3.09
CA GLU A 225 -3.41 -16.17 2.43
C GLU A 225 -2.12 -15.63 1.85
N ARG A 226 -1.06 -16.42 1.91
CA ARG A 226 0.22 -16.05 1.29
C ARG A 226 0.09 -16.16 -0.21
N ASN A 227 0.35 -15.07 -0.89
CA ASN A 227 0.43 -14.99 -2.34
C ASN A 227 1.88 -14.72 -2.76
N PRO A 228 2.69 -15.76 -3.00
CA PRO A 228 4.08 -15.60 -3.43
C PRO A 228 4.17 -15.09 -4.88
N GLY A 229 3.45 -14.07 -5.25
CA GLY A 229 3.42 -13.57 -6.62
C GLY A 229 2.34 -12.56 -6.95
N SER A 230 1.42 -12.26 -6.06
CA SER A 230 0.46 -11.19 -6.31
C SER A 230 1.07 -9.85 -5.89
N ALA A 231 1.58 -9.11 -6.85
CA ALA A 231 1.64 -7.66 -6.70
C ALA A 231 0.19 -7.16 -6.60
N ALA A 232 -0.10 -6.31 -5.62
CA ALA A 232 -1.34 -5.56 -5.63
C ALA A 232 -1.49 -4.89 -7.01
N GLN A 233 -2.57 -5.24 -7.69
CA GLN A 233 -2.95 -4.66 -8.99
C GLN A 233 -3.43 -3.23 -8.77
#